data_7cbee4366b47233ea911783ce17624ae
#
_entry.id   7cbee4366b47233ea911783ce17624ae
#
_cell.length_a   1.000
_cell.length_b   1.000
_cell.length_c   1.000
_cell.angle_alpha   90.00
_cell.angle_beta   90.00
_cell.angle_gamma   90.00
#
_symmetry.space_group_name_H-M   'P 1'
#
loop_
_entity.id
_entity.type
_entity.pdbx_description
1 polymer ?
#
loop_
_entity_poly.entity_id
_entity_poly.type
_entity_poly.pdbx_seq_one_letter_code
_entity_poly.pdbx_strand_id
1 'polypeptide(L)'
;FLAGYYDYFDKLRLQIMGLAEMNFLSGLTAEKRYEALEQLFRQQPPAVIVCRSEELEPFPEMQELAQKHAVALLRSNETTCTLMGSLISVLNLELAPRITRHGVLVEVYGEGILILGDSGIGKSELAIELVKRGHRLIADDAVELRRISYKQILGTAPENIRHFIELRGIGIVNVARVFGIGSVRSSVEVEMVIQLEPWDRTKNYDRTGLETEYTDILGVKVPKMLIPVMPGRNLAVIIETAAINNRQKEMGYNAAKELLKQLGLNDDANLQ
;
A
#
# COMPACT_ATOMS: atom_id res chain seq x y z
N PHE A 1 -15.08 12.93 -27.32
CA PHE A 1 -15.20 11.65 -28.06
C PHE A 1 -16.57 11.54 -28.75
N LEU A 2 -17.66 11.77 -28.05
CA LEU A 2 -19.02 11.66 -28.64
C LEU A 2 -19.27 12.61 -29.84
N ALA A 3 -18.45 13.65 -30.00
CA ALA A 3 -18.44 14.52 -31.17
C ALA A 3 -17.51 14.04 -32.30
N GLY A 4 -17.00 12.81 -32.22
CA GLY A 4 -16.22 12.17 -33.30
C GLY A 4 -14.70 12.36 -33.26
N TYR A 5 -14.13 12.94 -32.18
CA TYR A 5 -12.68 13.13 -32.05
C TYR A 5 -12.07 12.03 -31.17
N TYR A 6 -11.27 11.12 -31.75
CA TYR A 6 -10.70 9.94 -31.08
C TYR A 6 -9.16 9.87 -31.11
N ASP A 7 -8.44 10.88 -31.64
CA ASP A 7 -6.98 10.81 -31.83
C ASP A 7 -6.20 10.52 -30.55
N TYR A 8 -6.74 10.92 -29.39
CA TYR A 8 -6.15 10.68 -28.07
C TYR A 8 -7.06 9.85 -27.15
N PHE A 9 -7.91 9.00 -27.74
CA PHE A 9 -8.77 8.13 -26.95
C PHE A 9 -7.97 7.00 -26.32
N ASP A 10 -7.97 6.94 -25.00
CA ASP A 10 -7.36 5.84 -24.26
C ASP A 10 -8.41 4.72 -24.05
N LYS A 11 -8.31 3.70 -24.86
CA LYS A 11 -9.21 2.55 -24.83
C LYS A 11 -9.13 1.70 -23.56
N LEU A 12 -8.09 1.87 -22.73
CA LEU A 12 -7.93 1.16 -21.47
C LEU A 12 -8.65 1.83 -20.31
N ARG A 13 -9.25 3.01 -20.53
CA ARG A 13 -9.99 3.72 -19.48
C ARG A 13 -11.46 3.43 -19.49
N LEU A 14 -12.04 3.33 -18.28
CA LEU A 14 -13.49 3.32 -18.10
C LEU A 14 -14.11 4.61 -18.66
N GLN A 15 -15.23 4.48 -19.38
CA GLN A 15 -15.97 5.63 -19.90
C GLN A 15 -17.15 5.92 -18.97
N ILE A 16 -17.19 7.11 -18.39
CA ILE A 16 -18.24 7.50 -17.45
C ILE A 16 -19.08 8.57 -18.12
N MET A 17 -20.38 8.33 -18.22
CA MET A 17 -21.37 9.24 -18.81
C MET A 17 -22.25 9.82 -17.71
N GLY A 18 -22.27 11.14 -17.61
CA GLY A 18 -23.13 11.90 -16.73
C GLY A 18 -24.18 12.74 -17.46
N LEU A 19 -24.69 13.77 -16.79
CA LEU A 19 -25.71 14.67 -17.35
C LEU A 19 -25.28 15.32 -18.66
N ALA A 20 -24.03 15.78 -18.76
CA ALA A 20 -23.54 16.50 -19.93
C ALA A 20 -23.52 15.60 -21.18
N GLU A 21 -22.97 14.39 -21.06
CA GLU A 21 -22.88 13.40 -22.14
C GLU A 21 -24.28 12.91 -22.55
N MET A 22 -25.13 12.59 -21.57
CA MET A 22 -26.47 12.09 -21.85
C MET A 22 -27.37 13.18 -22.46
N ASN A 23 -27.28 14.43 -22.02
CA ASN A 23 -27.98 15.54 -22.64
C ASN A 23 -27.48 15.85 -24.04
N PHE A 24 -26.18 15.78 -24.29
CA PHE A 24 -25.63 15.89 -25.65
C PHE A 24 -26.22 14.81 -26.58
N LEU A 25 -26.23 13.55 -26.13
CA LEU A 25 -26.80 12.44 -26.91
C LEU A 25 -28.31 12.59 -27.14
N SER A 26 -29.05 13.09 -26.14
CA SER A 26 -30.50 13.34 -26.30
C SER A 26 -30.83 14.42 -27.31
N GLY A 27 -29.91 15.39 -27.52
CA GLY A 27 -30.05 16.43 -28.54
C GLY A 27 -29.76 16.00 -29.98
N LEU A 28 -29.24 14.78 -30.16
CA LEU A 28 -28.99 14.22 -31.50
C LEU A 28 -30.20 13.47 -32.03
N THR A 29 -30.32 13.38 -33.38
CA THR A 29 -31.26 12.44 -34.00
C THR A 29 -30.84 11.00 -33.68
N ALA A 30 -31.78 10.05 -33.78
CA ALA A 30 -31.51 8.63 -33.48
C ALA A 30 -30.33 8.08 -34.31
N GLU A 31 -30.27 8.44 -35.61
CA GLU A 31 -29.18 8.01 -36.49
C GLU A 31 -27.82 8.56 -36.04
N LYS A 32 -27.74 9.86 -35.76
CA LYS A 32 -26.50 10.49 -35.32
C LYS A 32 -26.06 10.01 -33.94
N ARG A 33 -27.01 9.75 -33.06
CA ARG A 33 -26.75 9.18 -31.73
C ARG A 33 -26.19 7.76 -31.86
N TYR A 34 -26.78 6.93 -32.72
CA TYR A 34 -26.27 5.59 -32.99
C TYR A 34 -24.85 5.64 -33.55
N GLU A 35 -24.57 6.50 -34.54
CA GLU A 35 -23.21 6.66 -35.09
C GLU A 35 -22.19 7.10 -34.05
N ALA A 36 -22.52 8.06 -33.19
CA ALA A 36 -21.64 8.54 -32.12
C ALA A 36 -21.35 7.44 -31.09
N LEU A 37 -22.37 6.70 -30.69
CA LEU A 37 -22.25 5.56 -29.77
C LEU A 37 -21.50 4.39 -30.41
N GLU A 38 -21.78 4.05 -31.68
CA GLU A 38 -21.06 2.99 -32.42
C GLU A 38 -19.55 3.28 -32.46
N GLN A 39 -19.14 4.53 -32.72
CA GLN A 39 -17.73 4.91 -32.71
C GLN A 39 -17.08 4.69 -31.34
N LEU A 40 -17.80 4.99 -30.26
CA LEU A 40 -17.31 4.78 -28.89
C LEU A 40 -17.18 3.30 -28.54
N PHE A 41 -18.25 2.52 -28.76
CA PHE A 41 -18.26 1.10 -28.41
C PHE A 41 -17.29 0.29 -29.29
N ARG A 42 -17.04 0.72 -30.52
CA ARG A 42 -16.03 0.14 -31.42
C ARG A 42 -14.61 0.24 -30.89
N GLN A 43 -14.32 1.22 -30.01
CA GLN A 43 -13.02 1.32 -29.34
C GLN A 43 -12.81 0.24 -28.27
N GLN A 44 -13.86 -0.47 -27.89
CA GLN A 44 -13.86 -1.53 -26.88
C GLN A 44 -13.28 -1.08 -25.53
N PRO A 45 -13.78 0.01 -24.90
CA PRO A 45 -13.36 0.36 -23.56
C PRO A 45 -13.73 -0.77 -22.59
N PRO A 46 -13.05 -0.88 -21.41
CA PRO A 46 -13.33 -1.91 -20.41
C PRO A 46 -14.79 -1.90 -19.93
N ALA A 47 -15.38 -0.71 -19.78
CA ALA A 47 -16.80 -0.53 -19.51
C ALA A 47 -17.25 0.90 -19.87
N VAL A 48 -18.55 1.03 -20.12
CA VAL A 48 -19.27 2.31 -20.17
C VAL A 48 -20.22 2.33 -18.98
N ILE A 49 -20.17 3.41 -18.18
CA ILE A 49 -20.95 3.55 -16.96
C ILE A 49 -21.84 4.79 -17.07
N VAL A 50 -23.16 4.61 -16.95
CA VAL A 50 -24.13 5.70 -16.90
C VAL A 50 -24.40 6.05 -15.44
N CYS A 51 -24.06 7.28 -15.06
CA CYS A 51 -24.29 7.82 -13.72
C CYS A 51 -25.72 8.36 -13.57
N ARG A 52 -26.15 8.58 -12.31
CA ARG A 52 -27.48 9.10 -11.98
C ARG A 52 -28.62 8.25 -12.56
N SER A 53 -28.53 6.92 -12.40
CA SER A 53 -29.44 5.98 -13.04
C SER A 53 -30.91 6.11 -12.60
N GLU A 54 -31.20 6.87 -11.54
CA GLU A 54 -32.56 7.25 -11.15
C GLU A 54 -33.14 8.37 -12.03
N GLU A 55 -32.28 9.21 -12.61
CA GLU A 55 -32.66 10.34 -13.45
C GLU A 55 -32.43 10.08 -14.94
N LEU A 56 -31.42 9.22 -15.24
CA LEU A 56 -30.92 8.97 -16.60
C LEU A 56 -30.98 7.48 -16.93
N GLU A 57 -31.75 7.13 -17.95
CA GLU A 57 -31.72 5.77 -18.49
C GLU A 57 -30.80 5.66 -19.71
N PRO A 58 -30.03 4.56 -19.82
CA PRO A 58 -29.25 4.29 -21.03
C PRO A 58 -30.17 4.23 -22.26
N PHE A 59 -29.74 4.86 -23.33
CA PHE A 59 -30.49 4.75 -24.60
C PHE A 59 -30.53 3.29 -25.08
N PRO A 60 -31.61 2.85 -25.74
CA PRO A 60 -31.70 1.48 -26.28
C PRO A 60 -30.51 1.11 -27.17
N GLU A 61 -30.00 2.06 -27.95
CA GLU A 61 -28.82 1.88 -28.80
C GLU A 61 -27.54 1.52 -28.03
N MET A 62 -27.42 2.00 -26.77
CA MET A 62 -26.29 1.66 -25.91
C MET A 62 -26.30 0.18 -25.52
N GLN A 63 -27.49 -0.39 -25.27
CA GLN A 63 -27.62 -1.81 -24.91
C GLN A 63 -27.30 -2.70 -26.10
N GLU A 64 -27.81 -2.36 -27.29
CA GLU A 64 -27.53 -3.07 -28.52
C GLU A 64 -26.02 -3.07 -28.85
N LEU A 65 -25.40 -1.86 -28.80
CA LEU A 65 -23.99 -1.68 -29.12
C LEU A 65 -23.06 -2.31 -28.10
N ALA A 66 -23.44 -2.28 -26.82
CA ALA A 66 -22.71 -2.97 -25.75
C ALA A 66 -22.63 -4.48 -26.02
N GLN A 67 -23.73 -5.10 -26.40
CA GLN A 67 -23.77 -6.52 -26.79
C GLN A 67 -22.98 -6.79 -28.06
N LYS A 68 -23.17 -5.96 -29.10
CA LYS A 68 -22.47 -6.09 -30.39
C LYS A 68 -20.96 -6.04 -30.28
N HIS A 69 -20.42 -5.16 -29.42
CA HIS A 69 -18.99 -4.94 -29.25
C HIS A 69 -18.41 -5.62 -28.01
N ALA A 70 -19.21 -6.41 -27.28
CA ALA A 70 -18.82 -7.10 -26.05
C ALA A 70 -18.22 -6.15 -24.98
N VAL A 71 -18.80 -4.95 -24.82
CA VAL A 71 -18.41 -3.95 -23.83
C VAL A 71 -19.39 -3.98 -22.65
N ALA A 72 -18.89 -3.97 -21.43
CA ALA A 72 -19.75 -3.91 -20.25
C ALA A 72 -20.47 -2.55 -20.18
N LEU A 73 -21.80 -2.57 -20.10
CA LEU A 73 -22.63 -1.38 -19.84
C LEU A 73 -23.15 -1.45 -18.42
N LEU A 74 -22.77 -0.50 -17.58
CA LEU A 74 -23.08 -0.45 -16.16
C LEU A 74 -23.90 0.80 -15.83
N ARG A 75 -24.59 0.77 -14.68
CA ARG A 75 -25.36 1.90 -14.15
C ARG A 75 -24.93 2.19 -12.72
N SER A 76 -24.95 3.45 -12.34
CA SER A 76 -24.69 3.91 -10.97
C SER A 76 -25.67 5.04 -10.59
N ASN A 77 -26.19 5.02 -9.37
CA ASN A 77 -27.02 6.10 -8.85
C ASN A 77 -26.20 7.33 -8.47
N GLU A 78 -24.90 7.14 -8.30
CA GLU A 78 -23.99 8.19 -7.90
C GLU A 78 -23.78 9.26 -8.99
N THR A 79 -23.33 10.44 -8.56
CA THR A 79 -22.84 11.45 -9.49
C THR A 79 -21.52 11.02 -10.12
N THR A 80 -21.18 11.56 -11.27
CA THR A 80 -19.89 11.28 -11.97
C THR A 80 -18.68 11.52 -11.05
N CYS A 81 -18.68 12.61 -10.28
CA CYS A 81 -17.57 12.94 -9.38
C CYS A 81 -17.46 11.94 -8.21
N THR A 82 -18.58 11.57 -7.59
CA THR A 82 -18.61 10.61 -6.48
C THR A 82 -18.15 9.23 -6.95
N LEU A 83 -18.69 8.77 -8.09
CA LEU A 83 -18.28 7.49 -8.67
C LEU A 83 -16.79 7.47 -9.04
N MET A 84 -16.29 8.52 -9.69
CA MET A 84 -14.85 8.62 -10.00
C MET A 84 -13.98 8.54 -8.75
N GLY A 85 -14.32 9.29 -7.69
CA GLY A 85 -13.58 9.25 -6.44
C GLY A 85 -13.53 7.84 -5.83
N SER A 86 -14.66 7.15 -5.80
CA SER A 86 -14.76 5.78 -5.31
C SER A 86 -13.97 4.79 -6.17
N LEU A 87 -14.09 4.87 -7.50
CA LEU A 87 -13.35 4.01 -8.43
C LEU A 87 -11.84 4.22 -8.33
N ILE A 88 -11.37 5.48 -8.27
CA ILE A 88 -9.94 5.79 -8.12
C ILE A 88 -9.40 5.16 -6.84
N SER A 89 -10.11 5.30 -5.72
CA SER A 89 -9.69 4.74 -4.43
C SER A 89 -9.58 3.22 -4.48
N VAL A 90 -10.59 2.53 -5.03
CA VAL A 90 -10.61 1.07 -5.10
C VAL A 90 -9.59 0.55 -6.12
N LEU A 91 -9.57 1.11 -7.33
CA LEU A 91 -8.69 0.63 -8.40
C LEU A 91 -7.21 0.90 -8.10
N ASN A 92 -6.88 2.01 -7.45
CA ASN A 92 -5.51 2.27 -7.01
C ASN A 92 -5.01 1.20 -6.02
N LEU A 93 -5.88 0.68 -5.17
CA LEU A 93 -5.53 -0.38 -4.23
C LEU A 93 -5.48 -1.76 -4.92
N GLU A 94 -6.49 -2.10 -5.73
CA GLU A 94 -6.61 -3.42 -6.36
C GLU A 94 -5.59 -3.64 -7.49
N LEU A 95 -5.31 -2.60 -8.28
CA LEU A 95 -4.36 -2.65 -9.39
C LEU A 95 -2.94 -2.23 -8.98
N ALA A 96 -2.71 -1.92 -7.71
CA ALA A 96 -1.40 -1.52 -7.21
C ALA A 96 -0.34 -2.59 -7.51
N PRO A 97 0.85 -2.19 -7.99
CA PRO A 97 1.99 -3.08 -8.05
C PRO A 97 2.22 -3.74 -6.70
N ARG A 98 2.37 -5.07 -6.67
CA ARG A 98 2.51 -5.83 -5.43
C ARG A 98 3.61 -6.87 -5.53
N ILE A 99 4.27 -7.11 -4.40
CA ILE A 99 5.25 -8.19 -4.21
C ILE A 99 4.99 -8.86 -2.86
N THR A 100 5.43 -10.10 -2.73
CA THR A 100 5.47 -10.79 -1.44
C THR A 100 6.92 -10.87 -0.95
N ARG A 101 7.13 -10.58 0.34
CA ARG A 101 8.43 -10.71 1.01
C ARG A 101 8.30 -11.68 2.18
N HIS A 102 9.31 -12.55 2.34
CA HIS A 102 9.45 -13.35 3.55
C HIS A 102 9.90 -12.47 4.70
N GLY A 103 9.10 -12.40 5.76
CA GLY A 103 9.35 -11.54 6.91
C GLY A 103 8.15 -11.43 7.83
N VAL A 104 8.25 -10.52 8.78
CA VAL A 104 7.19 -10.20 9.73
C VAL A 104 6.82 -8.73 9.61
N LEU A 105 5.54 -8.41 9.63
CA LEU A 105 5.06 -7.05 9.66
C LEU A 105 4.28 -6.80 10.94
N VAL A 106 4.72 -5.81 11.70
CA VAL A 106 4.13 -5.39 12.97
C VAL A 106 3.86 -3.88 12.97
N GLU A 107 2.86 -3.46 13.73
CA GLU A 107 2.65 -2.05 14.05
C GLU A 107 3.18 -1.79 15.47
N VAL A 108 4.12 -0.88 15.59
CA VAL A 108 4.76 -0.49 16.86
C VAL A 108 4.57 1.00 17.08
N TYR A 109 3.79 1.38 18.08
CA TYR A 109 3.39 2.78 18.36
C TYR A 109 2.75 3.51 17.17
N GLY A 110 2.05 2.76 16.30
CA GLY A 110 1.42 3.28 15.09
C GLY A 110 2.30 3.24 13.85
N GLU A 111 3.60 2.95 13.95
CA GLU A 111 4.55 2.78 12.85
C GLU A 111 4.52 1.34 12.32
N GLY A 112 4.39 1.15 11.02
CA GLY A 112 4.51 -0.15 10.38
C GLY A 112 5.96 -0.54 10.14
N ILE A 113 6.40 -1.61 10.79
CA ILE A 113 7.77 -2.10 10.74
C ILE A 113 7.83 -3.45 10.05
N LEU A 114 8.51 -3.49 8.91
CA LEU A 114 8.81 -4.72 8.20
C LEU A 114 10.12 -5.31 8.71
N ILE A 115 10.04 -6.46 9.39
CA ILE A 115 11.18 -7.16 9.97
C ILE A 115 11.62 -8.26 9.00
N LEU A 116 12.82 -8.14 8.46
CA LEU A 116 13.46 -9.08 7.56
C LEU A 116 14.66 -9.76 8.24
N GLY A 117 15.09 -10.89 7.72
CA GLY A 117 16.24 -11.63 8.20
C GLY A 117 16.12 -13.10 7.85
N ASP A 118 17.18 -13.86 8.07
CA ASP A 118 17.25 -15.27 7.75
C ASP A 118 16.19 -16.10 8.51
N SER A 119 15.82 -17.23 7.92
CA SER A 119 14.94 -18.18 8.62
C SER A 119 15.58 -18.63 9.92
N GLY A 120 14.80 -18.60 11.01
CA GLY A 120 15.27 -19.03 12.34
C GLY A 120 16.02 -17.98 13.14
N ILE A 121 16.12 -16.74 12.66
CA ILE A 121 16.77 -15.63 13.41
C ILE A 121 15.92 -15.09 14.59
N GLY A 122 14.66 -15.53 14.71
CA GLY A 122 13.78 -15.15 15.82
C GLY A 122 12.76 -14.06 15.46
N LYS A 123 12.39 -13.90 14.17
CA LYS A 123 11.41 -12.87 13.74
C LYS A 123 10.03 -13.08 14.36
N SER A 124 9.52 -14.31 14.33
CA SER A 124 8.18 -14.65 14.86
C SER A 124 8.14 -14.56 16.39
N GLU A 125 9.20 -15.01 17.08
CA GLU A 125 9.33 -14.86 18.54
C GLU A 125 9.36 -13.38 18.96
N LEU A 126 10.07 -12.55 18.19
CA LEU A 126 10.12 -11.10 18.39
C LEU A 126 8.74 -10.47 18.18
N ALA A 127 7.99 -10.90 17.15
CA ALA A 127 6.63 -10.41 16.90
C ALA A 127 5.69 -10.70 18.09
N ILE A 128 5.76 -11.93 18.65
CA ILE A 128 4.98 -12.27 19.86
C ILE A 128 5.39 -11.44 21.07
N GLU A 129 6.68 -11.19 21.25
CA GLU A 129 7.14 -10.30 22.33
C GLU A 129 6.57 -8.88 22.18
N LEU A 130 6.57 -8.33 20.96
CA LEU A 130 5.96 -7.03 20.65
C LEU A 130 4.44 -7.06 20.87
N VAL A 131 3.74 -8.12 20.46
CA VAL A 131 2.30 -8.28 20.70
C VAL A 131 1.99 -8.29 22.21
N LYS A 132 2.78 -9.02 23.01
CA LYS A 132 2.64 -9.05 24.48
C LYS A 132 2.86 -7.67 25.13
N ARG A 133 3.60 -6.80 24.47
CA ARG A 133 3.84 -5.39 24.88
C ARG A 133 2.74 -4.44 24.43
N GLY A 134 1.70 -4.93 23.73
CA GLY A 134 0.55 -4.14 23.27
C GLY A 134 0.64 -3.63 21.84
N HIS A 135 1.62 -4.09 21.07
CA HIS A 135 1.74 -3.83 19.63
C HIS A 135 0.87 -4.80 18.83
N ARG A 136 0.75 -4.59 17.52
CA ARG A 136 -0.16 -5.36 16.68
C ARG A 136 0.59 -6.13 15.60
N LEU A 137 0.20 -7.41 15.41
CA LEU A 137 0.67 -8.22 14.29
C LEU A 137 -0.17 -7.92 13.05
N ILE A 138 0.47 -7.75 11.91
CA ILE A 138 -0.18 -7.71 10.60
C ILE A 138 0.05 -9.01 9.84
N ALA A 139 1.31 -9.42 9.70
CA ALA A 139 1.68 -10.62 8.94
C ALA A 139 2.89 -11.31 9.57
N ASP A 140 2.93 -12.65 9.48
CA ASP A 140 4.09 -13.48 9.75
C ASP A 140 4.37 -14.35 8.53
N ASP A 141 5.64 -14.67 8.30
CA ASP A 141 6.20 -15.49 7.22
C ASP A 141 6.06 -14.85 5.82
N ALA A 142 4.87 -14.49 5.38
CA ALA A 142 4.64 -13.85 4.09
C ALA A 142 3.95 -12.49 4.28
N VAL A 143 4.61 -11.44 3.81
CA VAL A 143 4.10 -10.06 3.81
C VAL A 143 3.82 -9.63 2.37
N GLU A 144 2.56 -9.36 2.06
CA GLU A 144 2.19 -8.71 0.80
C GLU A 144 2.40 -7.21 0.91
N LEU A 145 3.20 -6.66 0.01
CA LEU A 145 3.52 -5.24 -0.08
C LEU A 145 2.94 -4.67 -1.36
N ARG A 146 2.14 -3.60 -1.25
CA ARG A 146 1.50 -2.92 -2.38
C ARG A 146 1.89 -1.45 -2.40
N ARG A 147 2.28 -0.94 -3.57
CA ARG A 147 2.56 0.49 -3.73
C ARG A 147 1.25 1.25 -3.99
N ILE A 148 0.69 1.89 -2.97
CA ILE A 148 -0.56 2.65 -3.07
C ILE A 148 -0.38 4.11 -3.52
N SER A 149 0.85 4.62 -3.41
CA SER A 149 1.23 5.93 -3.95
C SER A 149 2.72 5.99 -4.30
N TYR A 150 3.20 7.13 -4.77
CA TYR A 150 4.63 7.31 -5.09
C TYR A 150 5.54 7.31 -3.85
N LYS A 151 4.97 7.40 -2.66
CA LYS A 151 5.72 7.42 -1.38
C LYS A 151 5.29 6.35 -0.38
N GLN A 152 4.20 5.61 -0.65
CA GLN A 152 3.58 4.77 0.36
C GLN A 152 3.50 3.32 -0.07
N ILE A 153 3.93 2.45 0.81
CA ILE A 153 3.80 0.99 0.71
C ILE A 153 2.81 0.52 1.78
N LEU A 154 1.73 -0.12 1.36
CA LEU A 154 0.81 -0.80 2.25
C LEU A 154 1.24 -2.25 2.41
N GLY A 155 1.36 -2.70 3.65
CA GLY A 155 1.65 -4.10 3.98
C GLY A 155 0.43 -4.81 4.55
N THR A 156 0.21 -6.04 4.10
CA THR A 156 -0.90 -6.92 4.52
C THR A 156 -0.43 -8.37 4.64
N ALA A 157 -1.19 -9.21 5.33
CA ALA A 157 -1.03 -10.65 5.25
C ALA A 157 -1.84 -11.25 4.09
N PRO A 158 -1.37 -12.31 3.42
CA PRO A 158 -2.22 -13.15 2.59
C PRO A 158 -3.45 -13.62 3.38
N GLU A 159 -4.61 -13.65 2.74
CA GLU A 159 -5.88 -13.85 3.44
C GLU A 159 -5.96 -15.21 4.16
N ASN A 160 -5.38 -16.25 3.57
CA ASN A 160 -5.38 -17.62 4.08
C ASN A 160 -4.52 -17.84 5.32
N ILE A 161 -3.52 -16.96 5.60
CA ILE A 161 -2.64 -17.06 6.78
C ILE A 161 -2.79 -15.87 7.73
N ARG A 162 -3.76 -15.01 7.49
CA ARG A 162 -3.99 -13.80 8.31
C ARG A 162 -4.23 -14.16 9.78
N HIS A 163 -3.54 -13.45 10.67
CA HIS A 163 -3.56 -13.61 12.13
C HIS A 163 -2.88 -14.88 12.65
N PHE A 164 -2.30 -15.72 11.79
CA PHE A 164 -1.53 -16.89 12.21
C PHE A 164 -0.05 -16.53 12.29
N ILE A 165 0.63 -17.18 13.23
CA ILE A 165 2.07 -17.11 13.42
C ILE A 165 2.61 -18.52 13.72
N GLU A 166 3.78 -18.83 13.17
CA GLU A 166 4.46 -20.09 13.46
C GLU A 166 5.55 -19.88 14.52
N LEU A 167 5.46 -20.64 15.61
CA LEU A 167 6.44 -20.62 16.70
C LEU A 167 7.09 -21.99 16.84
N ARG A 168 8.40 -22.04 16.70
CA ARG A 168 9.14 -23.31 16.84
C ARG A 168 8.93 -23.92 18.21
N GLY A 169 8.58 -25.23 18.24
CA GLY A 169 8.29 -25.96 19.46
C GLY A 169 6.86 -25.80 20.02
N ILE A 170 6.09 -24.84 19.49
CA ILE A 170 4.67 -24.63 19.85
C ILE A 170 3.76 -24.99 18.67
N GLY A 171 4.18 -24.63 17.44
CA GLY A 171 3.41 -24.81 16.22
C GLY A 171 2.68 -23.54 15.79
N ILE A 172 1.57 -23.68 15.06
CA ILE A 172 0.80 -22.58 14.51
C ILE A 172 -0.17 -22.03 15.56
N VAL A 173 -0.12 -20.74 15.80
CA VAL A 173 -0.94 -20.02 16.79
C VAL A 173 -1.77 -18.93 16.10
N ASN A 174 -3.06 -18.83 16.42
CA ASN A 174 -3.88 -17.71 16.00
C ASN A 174 -3.77 -16.57 17.04
N VAL A 175 -3.06 -15.53 16.68
CA VAL A 175 -2.73 -14.39 17.58
C VAL A 175 -3.99 -13.66 18.05
N ALA A 176 -4.97 -13.45 17.18
CA ALA A 176 -6.22 -12.79 17.54
C ALA A 176 -7.04 -13.58 18.57
N ARG A 177 -6.97 -14.92 18.54
CA ARG A 177 -7.66 -15.78 19.52
C ARG A 177 -6.94 -15.84 20.86
N VAL A 178 -5.60 -15.83 20.84
CA VAL A 178 -4.79 -15.99 22.07
C VAL A 178 -4.64 -14.65 22.80
N PHE A 179 -4.40 -13.57 22.07
CA PHE A 179 -4.10 -12.25 22.65
C PHE A 179 -5.22 -11.22 22.48
N GLY A 180 -6.34 -11.62 21.85
CA GLY A 180 -7.47 -10.75 21.57
C GLY A 180 -7.39 -10.03 20.21
N ILE A 181 -8.54 -9.59 19.70
CA ILE A 181 -8.65 -8.95 18.37
C ILE A 181 -7.85 -7.64 18.29
N GLY A 182 -7.61 -6.96 19.40
CA GLY A 182 -6.78 -5.74 19.48
C GLY A 182 -5.30 -5.99 19.23
N SER A 183 -4.83 -7.25 19.27
CA SER A 183 -3.44 -7.64 19.04
C SER A 183 -3.08 -7.80 17.56
N VAL A 184 -4.04 -7.65 16.66
CA VAL A 184 -3.86 -7.81 15.20
C VAL A 184 -4.44 -6.61 14.46
N ARG A 185 -3.95 -6.40 13.23
CA ARG A 185 -4.46 -5.41 12.29
C ARG A 185 -4.42 -5.98 10.87
N SER A 186 -5.35 -5.58 10.01
CA SER A 186 -5.45 -6.10 8.64
C SER A 186 -4.36 -5.56 7.72
N SER A 187 -3.93 -4.31 7.93
CA SER A 187 -2.95 -3.63 7.09
C SER A 187 -2.29 -2.48 7.85
N VAL A 188 -1.10 -2.11 7.43
CA VAL A 188 -0.38 -0.93 7.92
C VAL A 188 0.51 -0.38 6.81
N GLU A 189 0.75 0.93 6.78
CA GLU A 189 1.79 1.54 5.96
C GLU A 189 3.17 1.10 6.46
N VAL A 190 4.08 0.75 5.55
CA VAL A 190 5.45 0.36 5.91
C VAL A 190 6.33 1.60 5.96
N GLU A 191 6.62 2.07 7.15
CA GLU A 191 7.43 3.27 7.38
C GLU A 191 8.90 2.96 7.59
N MET A 192 9.22 1.73 8.02
CA MET A 192 10.61 1.32 8.24
C MET A 192 10.81 -0.17 7.98
N VAL A 193 11.99 -0.50 7.48
CA VAL A 193 12.48 -1.88 7.36
C VAL A 193 13.57 -2.11 8.39
N ILE A 194 13.42 -3.17 9.18
CA ILE A 194 14.46 -3.65 10.07
C ILE A 194 15.03 -4.95 9.51
N GLN A 195 16.31 -4.95 9.19
CA GLN A 195 17.05 -6.13 8.79
C GLN A 195 17.72 -6.73 10.01
N LEU A 196 17.30 -7.93 10.43
CA LEU A 196 17.99 -8.70 11.45
C LEU A 196 19.11 -9.53 10.82
N GLU A 197 20.28 -9.54 11.43
CA GLU A 197 21.36 -10.46 11.06
C GLU A 197 22.08 -11.00 12.31
N PRO A 198 22.71 -12.17 12.25
CA PRO A 198 23.56 -12.64 13.33
C PRO A 198 24.69 -11.65 13.62
N TRP A 199 25.03 -11.48 14.90
CA TRP A 199 26.17 -10.64 15.26
C TRP A 199 27.48 -11.12 14.61
N ASP A 200 28.14 -10.23 13.90
CA ASP A 200 29.43 -10.47 13.27
C ASP A 200 30.48 -9.50 13.85
N ARG A 201 31.53 -10.05 14.47
CA ARG A 201 32.61 -9.26 15.08
C ARG A 201 33.46 -8.50 14.04
N THR A 202 33.43 -8.93 12.79
CA THR A 202 34.22 -8.34 11.70
C THR A 202 33.53 -7.14 11.06
N LYS A 203 32.22 -6.98 11.30
CA LYS A 203 31.41 -5.87 10.76
C LYS A 203 31.41 -4.67 11.69
N ASN A 204 31.52 -3.50 11.11
CA ASN A 204 31.21 -2.25 11.80
C ASN A 204 29.72 -1.95 11.69
N TYR A 205 29.06 -1.91 12.83
CA TYR A 205 27.66 -1.51 12.91
C TYR A 205 27.57 0.00 13.21
N ASP A 206 26.67 0.70 12.54
CA ASP A 206 26.43 2.11 12.83
C ASP A 206 26.02 2.28 14.30
N ARG A 207 26.70 3.17 14.99
CA ARG A 207 26.46 3.51 16.40
C ARG A 207 25.88 4.91 16.56
N THR A 208 25.98 5.70 15.51
CA THR A 208 25.63 7.12 15.56
C THR A 208 24.21 7.39 15.09
N GLY A 209 23.71 6.61 14.14
CA GLY A 209 22.41 6.84 13.53
C GLY A 209 22.33 8.17 12.77
N LEU A 210 23.46 8.74 12.36
CA LEU A 210 23.55 9.99 11.61
C LEU A 210 23.00 9.84 10.22
N GLU A 211 23.41 8.76 9.53
CA GLU A 211 22.95 8.45 8.21
C GLU A 211 21.72 7.53 8.27
N THR A 212 20.82 7.71 7.34
CA THR A 212 19.65 6.83 7.17
C THR A 212 19.87 6.04 5.89
N GLU A 213 20.03 4.73 6.01
CA GLU A 213 19.98 3.82 4.87
C GLU A 213 18.55 3.69 4.36
N TYR A 214 18.41 3.44 3.07
CA TYR A 214 17.12 3.20 2.43
C TYR A 214 17.14 1.90 1.65
N THR A 215 16.02 1.23 1.63
CA THR A 215 15.77 0.10 0.72
C THR A 215 14.68 0.47 -0.28
N ASP A 216 14.78 -0.07 -1.50
CA ASP A 216 13.74 0.13 -2.50
C ASP A 216 12.69 -0.99 -2.40
N ILE A 217 11.44 -0.58 -2.31
CA ILE A 217 10.29 -1.48 -2.37
C ILE A 217 9.34 -0.93 -3.45
N LEU A 218 9.26 -1.60 -4.58
CA LEU A 218 8.39 -1.22 -5.71
C LEU A 218 8.63 0.23 -6.19
N GLY A 219 9.86 0.74 -6.14
CA GLY A 219 10.22 2.11 -6.51
C GLY A 219 9.99 3.15 -5.41
N VAL A 220 9.62 2.73 -4.19
CA VAL A 220 9.53 3.59 -3.01
C VAL A 220 10.73 3.36 -2.10
N LYS A 221 11.41 4.44 -1.72
CA LYS A 221 12.53 4.38 -0.77
C LYS A 221 12.00 4.37 0.66
N VAL A 222 12.18 3.25 1.36
CA VAL A 222 11.79 3.06 2.76
C VAL A 222 13.04 3.07 3.63
N PRO A 223 13.06 3.82 4.76
CA PRO A 223 14.15 3.79 5.72
C PRO A 223 14.47 2.37 6.17
N LYS A 224 15.76 2.02 6.21
CA LYS A 224 16.24 0.70 6.60
C LYS A 224 17.22 0.81 7.75
N MET A 225 17.09 -0.09 8.73
CA MET A 225 18.01 -0.23 9.84
C MET A 225 18.51 -1.67 9.94
N LEU A 226 19.82 -1.84 10.11
CA LEU A 226 20.44 -3.14 10.34
C LEU A 226 20.63 -3.35 11.84
N ILE A 227 20.03 -4.43 12.39
CA ILE A 227 20.11 -4.75 13.81
C ILE A 227 20.76 -6.13 13.99
N PRO A 228 21.95 -6.18 14.60
CA PRO A 228 22.58 -7.45 14.92
C PRO A 228 21.91 -8.16 16.10
N VAL A 229 21.62 -9.45 15.91
CA VAL A 229 21.02 -10.31 16.92
C VAL A 229 22.14 -10.96 17.75
N MET A 230 22.06 -10.79 19.07
CA MET A 230 22.97 -11.39 20.04
C MET A 230 22.19 -12.03 21.19
N PRO A 231 22.66 -13.14 21.76
CA PRO A 231 22.10 -13.67 23.00
C PRO A 231 22.06 -12.63 24.13
N GLY A 232 20.96 -12.56 24.86
CA GLY A 232 20.76 -11.65 25.97
C GLY A 232 20.37 -10.22 25.60
N ARG A 233 20.25 -9.88 24.30
CA ARG A 233 19.81 -8.57 23.85
C ARG A 233 18.29 -8.54 23.69
N ASN A 234 17.63 -7.57 24.31
CA ASN A 234 16.18 -7.41 24.17
C ASN A 234 15.85 -6.67 22.86
N LEU A 235 15.55 -7.44 21.82
CA LEU A 235 15.25 -6.88 20.49
C LEU A 235 13.95 -6.07 20.48
N ALA A 236 12.94 -6.44 21.28
CA ALA A 236 11.68 -5.71 21.32
C ALA A 236 11.90 -4.25 21.78
N VAL A 237 12.68 -4.04 22.83
CA VAL A 237 13.02 -2.69 23.30
C VAL A 237 13.77 -1.89 22.22
N ILE A 238 14.66 -2.54 21.48
CA ILE A 238 15.40 -1.87 20.40
C ILE A 238 14.45 -1.45 19.28
N ILE A 239 13.51 -2.31 18.89
CA ILE A 239 12.53 -2.00 17.84
C ILE A 239 11.57 -0.91 18.30
N GLU A 240 11.07 -0.96 19.54
CA GLU A 240 10.25 0.09 20.13
C GLU A 240 10.96 1.46 20.08
N THR A 241 12.23 1.48 20.46
CA THR A 241 13.05 2.70 20.42
C THR A 241 13.31 3.17 18.99
N ALA A 242 13.57 2.23 18.05
CA ALA A 242 13.78 2.55 16.65
C ALA A 242 12.54 3.18 16.01
N ALA A 243 11.35 2.65 16.31
CA ALA A 243 10.07 3.18 15.83
C ALA A 243 9.88 4.64 16.27
N ILE A 244 10.03 4.90 17.57
CA ILE A 244 9.89 6.27 18.13
C ILE A 244 10.94 7.21 17.52
N ASN A 245 12.20 6.77 17.42
CA ASN A 245 13.29 7.57 16.85
C ASN A 245 13.07 7.87 15.37
N ASN A 246 12.55 6.90 14.58
CA ASN A 246 12.21 7.14 13.18
C ASN A 246 11.16 8.23 13.04
N ARG A 247 10.08 8.16 13.82
CA ARG A 247 9.05 9.20 13.86
C ARG A 247 9.61 10.57 14.24
N GLN A 248 10.53 10.65 15.22
CA GLN A 248 11.17 11.91 15.59
C GLN A 248 11.99 12.48 14.42
N LYS A 249 12.71 11.62 13.68
CA LYS A 249 13.45 12.04 12.48
C LYS A 249 12.53 12.57 11.38
N GLU A 250 11.39 11.94 11.15
CA GLU A 250 10.39 12.41 10.19
C GLU A 250 9.76 13.75 10.59
N MET A 251 9.60 13.99 11.88
CA MET A 251 9.18 15.27 12.43
C MET A 251 10.29 16.34 12.44
N GLY A 252 11.49 16.02 11.91
CA GLY A 252 12.62 16.94 11.78
C GLY A 252 13.60 16.94 12.95
N TYR A 253 13.40 16.10 13.98
CA TYR A 253 14.32 15.98 15.11
C TYR A 253 15.30 14.82 14.92
N ASN A 254 16.60 15.09 14.97
CA ASN A 254 17.65 14.07 14.92
C ASN A 254 18.59 14.24 16.11
N ALA A 255 18.48 13.34 17.09
CA ALA A 255 19.25 13.37 18.32
C ALA A 255 20.78 13.34 18.11
N ALA A 256 21.24 12.58 17.10
CA ALA A 256 22.65 12.49 16.77
C ALA A 256 23.20 13.83 16.23
N LYS A 257 22.45 14.51 15.36
CA LYS A 257 22.81 15.84 14.87
C LYS A 257 22.79 16.89 15.99
N GLU A 258 21.80 16.81 16.89
CA GLU A 258 21.74 17.70 18.03
C GLU A 258 22.93 17.49 18.97
N LEU A 259 23.30 16.25 19.27
CA LEU A 259 24.48 15.94 20.08
C LEU A 259 25.75 16.50 19.44
N LEU A 260 25.96 16.33 18.13
CA LEU A 260 27.12 16.89 17.42
C LEU A 260 27.17 18.43 17.56
N LYS A 261 26.00 19.08 17.39
CA LYS A 261 25.91 20.53 17.57
C LYS A 261 26.27 20.98 18.99
N GLN A 262 25.81 20.25 20.02
CA GLN A 262 26.16 20.54 21.42
C GLN A 262 27.65 20.32 21.73
N LEU A 263 28.29 19.36 21.02
CA LEU A 263 29.73 19.11 21.15
C LEU A 263 30.59 20.06 20.32
N GLY A 264 29.98 21.00 19.58
CA GLY A 264 30.71 21.93 18.69
C GLY A 264 31.24 21.28 17.41
N LEU A 265 30.81 20.07 17.10
CA LEU A 265 31.15 19.32 15.88
C LEU A 265 30.08 19.59 14.83
N ASN A 266 30.30 20.53 13.93
CA ASN A 266 29.39 20.79 12.81
C ASN A 266 29.46 19.68 11.75
N ASP A 267 28.34 19.37 11.09
CA ASP A 267 28.21 18.36 10.04
C ASP A 267 29.21 18.53 8.87
N ASP A 268 29.80 19.72 8.66
CA ASP A 268 30.65 20.07 7.53
C ASP A 268 32.16 19.83 7.75
N ALA A 269 32.59 19.30 8.89
CA ALA A 269 34.03 19.29 9.26
C ALA A 269 34.77 17.95 9.09
N ASN A 270 34.11 16.82 8.76
CA ASN A 270 34.78 15.52 8.67
C ASN A 270 34.31 14.63 7.53
N LEU A 271 34.33 15.15 6.29
CA LEU A 271 34.37 14.35 5.07
C LEU A 271 35.64 14.75 4.27
N GLN A 272 36.80 14.48 4.84
CA GLN A 272 38.06 14.39 4.08
C GLN A 272 38.78 13.09 4.44
#